data_e17593caff3d7420ddc23b41f8e388cb
#
_entry.id   e17593caff3d7420ddc23b41f8e388cb
#
_cell.length_a   1.000
_cell.length_b   1.000
_cell.length_c   1.000
_cell.angle_alpha   90.00
_cell.angle_beta   90.00
_cell.angle_gamma   90.00
#
_symmetry.space_group_name_H-M   'P 1'
#
loop_
_entity.id
_entity.type
_entity.pdbx_description
1 polymer ?
#
loop_
_entity_poly.entity_id
_entity_poly.type
_entity_poly.pdbx_seq_one_letter_code
_entity_poly.pdbx_strand_id
1 'polypeptide(L)'
;MEKKFNAATTQRPHGERMMDAAMVTIDLRSFTKQIREEKAWKESDRNAITVFKTYGMRIVLIALHKDAEMIKHTIDGLISIQVIEGEILITTEKQSAELGPGEMLALHQNIPHNVLAKKESIFLLTLTTTLAGKNFQQYDQKDMD
;
A
#
# COMPACT_ATOMS: atom_id res chain seq x y z
N MET A 1 -18.42 -0.61 15.88
CA MET A 1 -17.22 -1.00 15.12
C MET A 1 -16.09 -1.36 16.08
N GLU A 2 -15.46 -2.44 15.82
CA GLU A 2 -14.32 -2.89 16.61
C GLU A 2 -13.07 -2.04 16.31
N LYS A 3 -12.37 -1.64 17.38
CA LYS A 3 -11.13 -0.88 17.23
C LYS A 3 -9.95 -1.84 17.19
N LYS A 4 -9.01 -1.60 16.30
CA LYS A 4 -7.81 -2.40 16.14
C LYS A 4 -6.55 -1.58 16.37
N PHE A 5 -5.63 -2.14 17.11
CA PHE A 5 -4.35 -1.51 17.42
C PHE A 5 -3.21 -2.39 16.96
N ASN A 6 -2.11 -1.76 16.63
CA ASN A 6 -0.88 -2.45 16.30
C ASN A 6 0.04 -2.38 17.49
N ALA A 7 0.41 -3.53 18.04
CA ALA A 7 1.26 -3.58 19.23
C ALA A 7 2.70 -3.19 18.89
N ALA A 8 3.42 -2.66 19.90
CA ALA A 8 4.83 -2.38 19.75
C ALA A 8 5.62 -3.69 19.57
N THR A 9 6.65 -3.63 18.74
CA THR A 9 7.54 -4.76 18.48
C THR A 9 8.99 -4.31 18.58
N THR A 10 9.91 -5.26 18.54
CA THR A 10 11.35 -4.95 18.57
C THR A 10 11.75 -4.04 17.41
N GLN A 11 11.17 -4.26 16.24
CA GLN A 11 11.48 -3.45 15.06
C GLN A 11 10.71 -2.13 15.04
N ARG A 12 9.62 -2.05 15.78
CA ARG A 12 8.77 -0.87 15.83
C ARG A 12 8.34 -0.62 17.28
N PRO A 13 9.29 -0.12 18.11
CA PRO A 13 9.00 0.07 19.54
C PRO A 13 7.93 1.10 19.82
N HIS A 14 7.68 2.03 18.90
CA HIS A 14 6.62 3.03 19.03
C HIS A 14 5.35 2.61 18.30
N GLY A 15 5.17 1.31 18.10
CA GLY A 15 4.20 0.79 17.16
C GLY A 15 2.76 0.72 17.64
N GLU A 16 2.48 0.95 18.92
CA GLU A 16 1.09 0.90 19.35
C GLU A 16 0.32 2.06 18.75
N ARG A 17 -0.57 1.75 17.83
CA ARG A 17 -1.37 2.75 17.13
C ARG A 17 -2.70 2.15 16.70
N MET A 18 -3.70 3.01 16.58
CA MET A 18 -5.03 2.60 16.14
C MET A 18 -5.03 2.41 14.62
N MET A 19 -5.39 1.22 14.16
CA MET A 19 -5.48 0.90 12.74
C MET A 19 -6.93 0.79 12.25
N ASP A 20 -7.88 0.60 13.14
CA ASP A 20 -9.28 0.49 12.75
C ASP A 20 -10.19 1.05 13.84
N ALA A 21 -11.12 1.89 13.43
CA ALA A 21 -12.15 2.50 14.25
C ALA A 21 -13.18 3.11 13.31
N ALA A 22 -14.24 3.69 13.86
CA ALA A 22 -15.23 4.38 13.03
C ALA A 22 -14.61 5.49 12.19
N MET A 23 -13.57 6.12 12.72
CA MET A 23 -12.79 7.13 11.98
C MET A 23 -11.34 7.00 12.41
N VAL A 24 -10.44 6.93 11.44
CA VAL A 24 -8.99 6.90 11.69
C VAL A 24 -8.36 8.01 10.88
N THR A 25 -7.65 8.92 11.57
CA THR A 25 -6.89 9.95 10.87
C THR A 25 -5.46 9.46 10.69
N ILE A 26 -4.90 9.73 9.53
CA ILE A 26 -3.58 9.22 9.15
C ILE A 26 -2.71 10.41 8.77
N ASP A 27 -1.65 10.64 9.53
CA ASP A 27 -0.69 11.68 9.22
C ASP A 27 0.44 11.11 8.38
N LEU A 28 0.31 11.24 7.07
CA LEU A 28 1.29 10.67 6.15
C LEU A 28 2.68 11.29 6.30
N ARG A 29 2.76 12.55 6.71
CA ARG A 29 4.06 13.19 6.94
C ARG A 29 4.82 12.49 8.05
N SER A 30 4.14 12.21 9.16
CA SER A 30 4.74 11.49 10.28
C SER A 30 5.16 10.09 9.87
N PHE A 31 4.32 9.37 9.14
CA PHE A 31 4.65 8.02 8.71
C PHE A 31 5.78 7.99 7.68
N THR A 32 5.84 8.98 6.80
CA THR A 32 6.93 9.10 5.82
C THR A 32 8.27 9.29 6.52
N LYS A 33 8.28 10.05 7.60
CA LYS A 33 9.48 10.21 8.43
C LYS A 33 9.82 8.92 9.16
N GLN A 34 8.83 8.33 9.82
CA GLN A 34 9.02 7.11 10.60
C GLN A 34 9.56 5.96 9.76
N ILE A 35 9.04 5.78 8.56
CA ILE A 35 9.40 4.63 7.72
C ILE A 35 10.89 4.61 7.37
N ARG A 36 11.52 5.77 7.31
CA ARG A 36 12.96 5.89 7.06
C ARG A 36 13.81 5.81 8.32
N GLU A 37 13.19 5.93 9.48
CA GLU A 37 13.90 5.85 10.75
C GLU A 37 13.95 4.44 11.31
N GLU A 38 13.10 3.56 10.81
CA GLU A 38 13.02 2.20 11.34
C GLU A 38 14.16 1.31 10.88
N LYS A 39 14.48 0.34 11.72
CA LYS A 39 15.57 -0.60 11.50
C LYS A 39 15.43 -1.34 10.17
N ALA A 40 14.21 -1.74 9.81
CA ALA A 40 13.95 -2.45 8.57
C ALA A 40 14.41 -1.65 7.35
N TRP A 41 14.22 -0.33 7.36
CA TRP A 41 14.69 0.51 6.28
C TRP A 41 16.20 0.57 6.18
N LYS A 42 16.87 0.58 7.32
CA LYS A 42 18.33 0.69 7.37
C LYS A 42 19.04 -0.61 7.03
N GLU A 43 18.38 -1.73 7.25
CA GLU A 43 19.00 -3.04 7.10
C GLU A 43 18.55 -3.84 5.89
N SER A 44 17.52 -3.34 5.15
CA SER A 44 17.04 -4.04 3.98
C SER A 44 16.78 -3.06 2.85
N ASP A 45 16.24 -3.53 1.73
CA ASP A 45 15.96 -2.68 0.58
C ASP A 45 14.58 -2.06 0.62
N ARG A 46 13.79 -2.34 1.67
CA ARG A 46 12.42 -1.87 1.78
C ARG A 46 11.92 -1.82 3.21
N ASN A 47 10.83 -1.08 3.40
CA ASN A 47 10.08 -1.08 4.63
C ASN A 47 8.61 -0.79 4.31
N ALA A 48 7.71 -1.26 5.18
CA ALA A 48 6.28 -1.04 5.00
C ALA A 48 5.63 -0.79 6.36
N ILE A 49 4.67 0.13 6.37
CA ILE A 49 3.87 0.42 7.57
C ILE A 49 2.40 0.36 7.17
N THR A 50 1.64 -0.55 7.80
CA THR A 50 0.20 -0.58 7.62
C THR A 50 -0.40 0.56 8.43
N VAL A 51 -1.07 1.48 7.76
CA VAL A 51 -1.65 2.66 8.41
C VAL A 51 -3.16 2.52 8.64
N PHE A 52 -3.81 1.62 7.92
CA PHE A 52 -5.22 1.29 8.13
C PHE A 52 -5.46 -0.16 7.72
N LYS A 53 -6.24 -0.87 8.52
CA LYS A 53 -6.56 -2.27 8.21
C LYS A 53 -7.93 -2.62 8.78
N THR A 54 -8.84 -3.00 7.89
CA THR A 54 -10.14 -3.52 8.28
C THR A 54 -10.47 -4.70 7.39
N TYR A 55 -11.65 -5.26 7.55
CA TYR A 55 -12.04 -6.47 6.82
C TYR A 55 -11.96 -6.31 5.30
N GLY A 56 -12.38 -5.18 4.76
CA GLY A 56 -12.46 -4.97 3.31
C GLY A 56 -11.38 -4.09 2.71
N MET A 57 -10.52 -3.50 3.53
CA MET A 57 -9.55 -2.53 3.02
C MET A 57 -8.29 -2.51 3.86
N ARG A 58 -7.16 -2.35 3.19
CA ARG A 58 -5.88 -2.13 3.84
C ARG A 58 -5.16 -1.00 3.14
N ILE A 59 -4.56 -0.11 3.93
CA ILE A 59 -3.74 0.97 3.41
C ILE A 59 -2.35 0.81 3.98
N VAL A 60 -1.36 0.73 3.11
CA VAL A 60 0.04 0.46 3.48
C VAL A 60 0.92 1.52 2.86
N LEU A 61 1.75 2.13 3.70
CA LEU A 61 2.82 2.99 3.21
C LEU A 61 4.04 2.11 2.94
N ILE A 62 4.60 2.21 1.74
CA ILE A 62 5.73 1.38 1.32
C ILE A 62 6.88 2.28 0.90
N ALA A 63 8.07 1.95 1.39
CA ALA A 63 9.30 2.61 1.00
C ALA A 63 10.24 1.60 0.35
N LEU A 64 10.79 1.96 -0.80
CA LEU A 64 11.76 1.14 -1.52
C LEU A 64 13.02 1.95 -1.75
N HIS A 65 14.18 1.36 -1.49
CA HIS A 65 15.44 1.94 -1.92
C HIS A 65 15.53 1.87 -3.44
N LYS A 66 16.35 2.73 -4.02
CA LYS A 66 16.58 2.70 -5.46
C LYS A 66 16.94 1.29 -5.91
N ASP A 67 16.34 0.86 -7.02
CA ASP A 67 16.52 -0.45 -7.65
C ASP A 67 15.85 -1.61 -6.91
N ALA A 68 15.20 -1.39 -5.79
CA ALA A 68 14.42 -2.42 -5.13
C ALA A 68 13.17 -2.74 -5.96
N GLU A 69 12.80 -4.00 -5.97
CA GLU A 69 11.70 -4.47 -6.81
C GLU A 69 10.76 -5.39 -6.02
N MET A 70 9.46 -5.19 -6.22
CA MET A 70 8.43 -6.10 -5.73
C MET A 70 7.95 -6.92 -6.92
N ILE A 71 8.29 -8.21 -6.92
CA ILE A 71 8.13 -9.06 -8.12
C ILE A 71 6.85 -9.89 -8.07
N LYS A 72 6.13 -9.91 -9.19
CA LYS A 72 4.98 -10.79 -9.45
C LYS A 72 3.94 -10.83 -8.33
N HIS A 73 3.56 -9.66 -7.86
CA HIS A 73 2.48 -9.57 -6.92
C HIS A 73 1.13 -9.76 -7.58
N THR A 74 0.30 -10.59 -6.97
CA THR A 74 -1.09 -10.75 -7.37
C THR A 74 -1.93 -10.56 -6.12
N ILE A 75 -2.91 -9.68 -6.20
CA ILE A 75 -3.81 -9.40 -5.09
C ILE A 75 -5.23 -9.68 -5.53
N ASP A 76 -5.96 -10.46 -4.71
CA ASP A 76 -7.36 -10.75 -4.96
C ASP A 76 -8.20 -9.58 -4.47
N GLY A 77 -8.16 -8.50 -5.22
CA GLY A 77 -8.86 -7.27 -4.89
C GLY A 77 -8.38 -6.16 -5.80
N LEU A 78 -9.03 -5.02 -5.67
CA LEU A 78 -8.64 -3.82 -6.40
C LEU A 78 -7.52 -3.13 -5.64
N ILE A 79 -6.58 -2.55 -6.35
CA ILE A 79 -5.53 -1.78 -5.72
C ILE A 79 -5.41 -0.40 -6.34
N SER A 80 -4.92 0.54 -5.55
CA SER A 80 -4.42 1.81 -6.07
C SER A 80 -3.04 2.03 -5.49
N ILE A 81 -2.19 2.64 -6.29
CA ILE A 81 -0.83 3.00 -5.90
C ILE A 81 -0.68 4.49 -6.15
N GLN A 82 -0.31 5.23 -5.11
CA GLN A 82 -0.10 6.68 -5.20
C GLN A 82 1.31 7.01 -4.74
N VAL A 83 2.09 7.62 -5.61
CA VAL A 83 3.46 7.99 -5.28
C VAL A 83 3.46 9.28 -4.45
N ILE A 84 4.19 9.23 -3.34
CA ILE A 84 4.40 10.39 -2.48
C ILE A 84 5.75 11.02 -2.79
N GLU A 85 6.79 10.19 -2.88
CA GLU A 85 8.15 10.64 -3.22
C GLU A 85 8.80 9.63 -4.14
N GLY A 86 9.67 10.10 -5.02
CA GLY A 86 10.46 9.24 -5.87
C GLY A 86 9.82 8.96 -7.22
N GLU A 87 10.18 7.84 -7.78
CA GLU A 87 9.69 7.43 -9.10
C GLU A 87 9.67 5.92 -9.17
N ILE A 88 8.52 5.35 -9.54
CA ILE A 88 8.37 3.90 -9.65
C ILE A 88 7.88 3.51 -11.04
N LEU A 89 8.27 2.31 -11.45
CA LEU A 89 7.81 1.70 -12.68
C LEU A 89 6.96 0.48 -12.32
N ILE A 90 5.71 0.49 -12.76
CA ILE A 90 4.80 -0.64 -12.55
C ILE A 90 4.63 -1.35 -13.88
N THR A 91 4.87 -2.66 -13.89
CA THR A 91 4.82 -3.47 -15.11
C THR A 91 3.84 -4.61 -14.96
N THR A 92 2.96 -4.76 -15.93
CA THR A 92 2.10 -5.93 -16.07
C THR A 92 2.51 -6.68 -17.34
N GLU A 93 1.83 -7.79 -17.63
CA GLU A 93 2.09 -8.53 -18.84
C GLU A 93 1.92 -7.70 -20.11
N LYS A 94 0.99 -6.77 -20.08
CA LYS A 94 0.56 -6.05 -21.30
C LYS A 94 1.06 -4.61 -21.37
N GLN A 95 1.43 -4.02 -20.27
CA GLN A 95 1.78 -2.60 -20.28
C GLN A 95 2.61 -2.24 -19.06
N SER A 96 3.20 -1.07 -19.11
CA SER A 96 3.93 -0.51 -17.99
C SER A 96 3.57 0.96 -17.82
N ALA A 97 3.78 1.47 -16.60
CA ALA A 97 3.52 2.88 -16.29
C ALA A 97 4.59 3.38 -15.34
N GLU A 98 5.10 4.58 -15.62
CA GLU A 98 5.99 5.28 -14.69
C GLU A 98 5.17 6.30 -13.91
N LEU A 99 5.36 6.31 -12.58
CA LEU A 99 4.66 7.24 -11.71
C LEU A 99 5.65 8.06 -10.89
N GLY A 100 5.42 9.36 -10.84
CA GLY A 100 6.14 10.27 -9.98
C GLY A 100 5.23 10.83 -8.89
N PRO A 101 5.75 11.75 -8.06
CA PRO A 101 4.98 12.30 -6.93
C PRO A 101 3.65 12.88 -7.36
N GLY A 102 2.59 12.52 -6.65
CA GLY A 102 1.25 13.00 -6.94
C GLY A 102 0.51 12.19 -7.98
N GLU A 103 1.19 11.28 -8.67
CA GLU A 103 0.54 10.41 -9.65
C GLU A 103 0.11 9.10 -9.01
N MET A 104 -0.95 8.52 -9.54
CA MET A 104 -1.48 7.28 -9.02
C MET A 104 -1.97 6.38 -10.15
N LEU A 105 -2.11 5.12 -9.81
CA LEU A 105 -2.56 4.07 -10.72
C LEU A 105 -3.58 3.21 -9.99
N ALA A 106 -4.61 2.79 -10.71
CA ALA A 106 -5.57 1.81 -10.21
C ALA A 106 -5.45 0.55 -11.04
N LEU A 107 -5.49 -0.60 -10.38
CA LEU A 107 -5.32 -1.89 -11.04
C LEU A 107 -6.43 -2.83 -10.61
N HIS A 108 -7.03 -3.51 -11.60
CA HIS A 108 -8.04 -4.51 -11.32
C HIS A 108 -7.46 -5.73 -10.61
N GLN A 109 -8.35 -6.54 -10.04
CA GLN A 109 -7.97 -7.70 -9.25
C GLN A 109 -7.25 -8.75 -10.10
N ASN A 110 -6.37 -9.50 -9.44
CA ASN A 110 -5.70 -10.68 -10.01
C ASN A 110 -4.83 -10.40 -11.23
N ILE A 111 -4.32 -9.19 -11.37
CA ILE A 111 -3.38 -8.86 -12.43
C ILE A 111 -1.97 -8.91 -11.86
N PRO A 112 -1.14 -9.87 -12.31
CA PRO A 112 0.25 -9.93 -11.85
C PRO A 112 0.99 -8.66 -12.24
N HIS A 113 1.72 -8.09 -11.31
CA HIS A 113 2.44 -6.86 -11.55
C HIS A 113 3.71 -6.78 -10.74
N ASN A 114 4.67 -6.04 -11.26
CA ASN A 114 5.92 -5.74 -10.60
C ASN A 114 5.99 -4.25 -10.32
N VAL A 115 6.65 -3.88 -9.23
CA VAL A 115 6.93 -2.49 -8.91
C VAL A 115 8.44 -2.34 -8.75
N LEU A 116 9.04 -1.47 -9.55
CA LEU A 116 10.48 -1.19 -9.49
C LEU A 116 10.69 0.25 -9.06
N ALA A 117 11.51 0.47 -8.04
CA ALA A 117 11.88 1.81 -7.63
C ALA A 117 13.03 2.32 -8.49
N LYS A 118 12.75 3.27 -9.37
CA LYS A 118 13.79 3.88 -10.21
C LYS A 118 14.62 4.87 -9.42
N LYS A 119 14.08 5.37 -8.33
CA LYS A 119 14.72 6.19 -7.32
C LYS A 119 14.25 5.72 -5.97
N GLU A 120 14.90 6.13 -4.90
CA GLU A 120 14.34 5.91 -3.57
C GLU A 120 12.94 6.47 -3.56
N SER A 121 11.96 5.65 -3.20
CA SER A 121 10.55 6.00 -3.38
C SER A 121 9.71 5.64 -2.18
N ILE A 122 8.66 6.43 -1.98
CA ILE A 122 7.62 6.15 -0.99
C ILE A 122 6.29 6.27 -1.71
N PHE A 123 5.47 5.24 -1.57
CA PHE A 123 4.14 5.25 -2.17
C PHE A 123 3.12 4.64 -1.23
N LEU A 124 1.87 5.00 -1.46
CA LEU A 124 0.74 4.52 -0.69
C LEU A 124 0.02 3.45 -1.51
N LEU A 125 -0.10 2.28 -0.93
CA LEU A 125 -0.83 1.17 -1.54
C LEU A 125 -2.13 1.01 -0.79
N THR A 126 -3.26 1.15 -1.51
CA THR A 126 -4.58 0.85 -0.96
C THR A 126 -5.11 -0.38 -1.67
N LEU A 127 -5.50 -1.37 -0.90
CA LEU A 127 -6.09 -2.57 -1.48
C LEU A 127 -7.41 -2.89 -0.81
N THR A 128 -8.36 -3.34 -1.63
CA THR A 128 -9.63 -3.86 -1.14
C THR A 128 -9.64 -5.34 -1.42
N THR A 129 -10.14 -6.12 -0.46
CA THR A 129 -10.29 -7.56 -0.68
C THR A 129 -11.66 -7.83 -1.29
N THR A 130 -11.77 -8.96 -1.98
CA THR A 130 -13.04 -9.39 -2.54
C THR A 130 -13.90 -9.94 -1.40
N LEU A 131 -14.65 -9.09 -0.74
CA LEU A 131 -15.47 -9.44 0.41
C LEU A 131 -16.52 -10.45 0.01
N ALA A 132 -16.31 -11.71 0.36
CA ALA A 132 -17.25 -12.79 0.05
C ALA A 132 -17.67 -12.79 -1.43
N GLY A 133 -17.05 -12.03 -2.26
CA GLY A 133 -17.19 -11.99 -3.71
C GLY A 133 -18.46 -11.38 -4.24
N LYS A 134 -19.60 -11.92 -3.87
CA LYS A 134 -20.87 -11.63 -4.55
C LYS A 134 -21.35 -10.18 -4.43
N ASN A 135 -21.34 -9.63 -3.24
CA ASN A 135 -21.86 -8.28 -3.04
C ASN A 135 -21.00 -7.22 -3.72
N PHE A 136 -19.72 -7.44 -3.72
CA PHE A 136 -18.79 -6.53 -4.36
C PHE A 136 -18.97 -6.53 -5.87
N GLN A 137 -19.17 -7.70 -6.46
CA GLN A 137 -19.39 -7.82 -7.90
C GLN A 137 -20.69 -7.18 -8.34
N GLN A 138 -21.74 -7.33 -7.53
CA GLN A 138 -23.02 -6.69 -7.82
C GLN A 138 -22.91 -5.18 -7.79
N TYR A 139 -22.15 -4.66 -6.86
CA TYR A 139 -21.91 -3.23 -6.76
C TYR A 139 -21.23 -2.72 -8.03
N ASP A 140 -20.17 -3.39 -8.46
CA ASP A 140 -19.43 -3.01 -9.66
C ASP A 140 -20.31 -2.93 -10.89
N GLN A 141 -21.13 -3.93 -11.11
CA GLN A 141 -21.95 -3.97 -12.30
C GLN A 141 -22.99 -2.86 -12.36
N LYS A 142 -23.44 -2.40 -11.21
CA LYS A 142 -24.46 -1.35 -11.16
C LYS A 142 -23.90 0.05 -11.27
N ASP A 143 -22.73 0.27 -10.71
CA ASP A 143 -22.21 1.61 -10.49
C ASP A 143 -21.09 2.01 -11.42
N MET A 144 -20.49 1.06 -12.12
CA MET A 144 -19.43 1.35 -13.08
C MET A 144 -19.92 1.46 -14.52
N ASP A 145 -21.15 1.08 -14.75
CA ASP A 145 -21.82 1.28 -16.03
C ASP A 145 -22.54 2.65 -16.04
#